data_64d7729db785588b9ae16960191fcad5
#
_entry.id   64d7729db785588b9ae16960191fcad5
#
_cell.length_a   1.000
_cell.length_b   1.000
_cell.length_c   1.000
_cell.angle_alpha   90.00
_cell.angle_beta   90.00
_cell.angle_gamma   90.00
#
_symmetry.space_group_name_H-M   'P 1'
#
loop_
_entity.id
_entity.type
_entity.pdbx_description
1 polymer ?
#
loop_
_entity_poly.entity_id
_entity_poly.type
_entity_poly.pdbx_seq_one_letter_code
_entity_poly.pdbx_strand_id
1 'polypeptide(L)'
;MYQIRILDESNKVKISTIAELHKHAFPDFFLTQLGIPFLRTLYFCYTEDSESGIIVAEDSDQIKGFIAYSKDYPRFYNQLIKKHLLRFAFCSLGAAIRHPSFIKRLLRAFNKSHEVKKEEAYIELASICVDPKEEGKGIGTRLIDKMKAITDFSVYAYINLETDACENDAANKFYIKNGFRLNRSYVTAEGRRMNEYRYYGEKR
;
A
#
# COMPACT_ATOMS: atom_id res chain seq x y z
N MET A 1 6.99 -1.49 -23.86
CA MET A 1 7.42 -2.58 -22.91
C MET A 1 7.53 -1.97 -21.53
N TYR A 2 6.82 -2.49 -20.52
CA TYR A 2 6.80 -1.89 -19.18
C TYR A 2 8.18 -1.98 -18.52
N GLN A 3 8.69 -0.85 -18.06
CA GLN A 3 9.87 -0.78 -17.20
C GLN A 3 9.43 -0.82 -15.73
N ILE A 4 10.02 -1.71 -14.92
CA ILE A 4 9.73 -1.83 -13.49
C ILE A 4 10.91 -1.29 -12.71
N ARG A 5 10.70 -0.24 -11.93
CA ARG A 5 11.77 0.40 -11.13
C ARG A 5 11.26 0.95 -9.79
N ILE A 6 12.18 1.23 -8.90
CA ILE A 6 11.88 1.99 -7.68
C ILE A 6 11.78 3.46 -8.05
N LEU A 7 10.77 4.14 -7.53
CA LEU A 7 10.59 5.58 -7.75
C LEU A 7 11.61 6.35 -6.93
N ASP A 8 12.31 7.28 -7.59
CA ASP A 8 13.25 8.19 -6.96
C ASP A 8 12.52 9.35 -6.26
N GLU A 9 13.04 9.81 -5.12
CA GLU A 9 12.50 10.90 -4.29
C GLU A 9 12.29 12.22 -5.07
N SER A 10 13.07 12.46 -6.12
CA SER A 10 13.05 13.69 -6.91
C SER A 10 11.77 13.90 -7.74
N ASN A 11 10.91 12.87 -7.89
CA ASN A 11 9.87 12.87 -8.92
C ASN A 11 8.47 13.18 -8.36
N LYS A 12 8.29 14.39 -7.79
CA LYS A 12 6.99 14.86 -7.24
C LYS A 12 5.82 14.82 -8.24
N VAL A 13 6.09 14.94 -9.54
CA VAL A 13 5.07 14.87 -10.60
C VAL A 13 4.45 13.46 -10.63
N LYS A 14 5.28 12.42 -10.51
CA LYS A 14 4.83 11.02 -10.53
C LYS A 14 3.98 10.64 -9.31
N ILE A 15 4.20 11.28 -8.16
CA ILE A 15 3.35 11.08 -6.96
C ILE A 15 1.90 11.50 -7.24
N SER A 16 1.69 12.58 -8.01
CA SER A 16 0.35 13.00 -8.40
C SER A 16 -0.33 11.95 -9.29
N THR A 17 0.42 11.37 -10.24
CA THR A 17 -0.09 10.28 -11.09
C THR A 17 -0.44 9.04 -10.28
N ILE A 18 0.39 8.67 -9.29
CA ILE A 18 0.13 7.56 -8.37
C ILE A 18 -1.16 7.79 -7.59
N ALA A 19 -1.39 9.00 -7.05
CA ALA A 19 -2.60 9.34 -6.32
C ALA A 19 -3.86 9.26 -7.20
N GLU A 20 -3.78 9.73 -8.46
CA GLU A 20 -4.89 9.60 -9.40
C GLU A 20 -5.14 8.14 -9.79
N LEU A 21 -4.08 7.35 -10.01
CA LEU A 21 -4.19 5.94 -10.31
C LEU A 21 -4.85 5.17 -9.16
N HIS A 22 -4.45 5.45 -7.91
CA HIS A 22 -5.11 4.90 -6.72
C HIS A 22 -6.61 5.23 -6.71
N LYS A 23 -6.96 6.48 -6.95
CA LYS A 23 -8.36 6.92 -6.96
C LYS A 23 -9.19 6.19 -8.04
N HIS A 24 -8.62 5.98 -9.22
CA HIS A 24 -9.31 5.27 -10.30
C HIS A 24 -9.49 3.77 -10.03
N ALA A 25 -8.48 3.13 -9.42
CA ALA A 25 -8.52 1.71 -9.12
C ALA A 25 -9.36 1.39 -7.87
N PHE A 26 -9.45 2.33 -6.92
CA PHE A 26 -10.14 2.13 -5.64
C PHE A 26 -11.10 3.29 -5.33
N PRO A 27 -12.15 3.52 -6.15
CA PRO A 27 -13.02 4.69 -6.00
C PRO A 27 -13.74 4.72 -4.66
N ASP A 28 -14.16 3.56 -4.14
CA ASP A 28 -14.92 3.42 -2.90
C ASP A 28 -14.05 3.20 -1.66
N PHE A 29 -12.72 3.14 -1.85
CA PHE A 29 -11.82 2.91 -0.73
C PHE A 29 -11.76 4.14 0.18
N PHE A 30 -11.75 3.88 1.48
CA PHE A 30 -11.76 4.91 2.52
C PHE A 30 -10.70 6.01 2.31
N LEU A 31 -9.46 5.66 1.96
CA LEU A 31 -8.40 6.65 1.73
C LEU A 31 -8.69 7.52 0.49
N THR A 32 -9.35 6.98 -0.52
CA THR A 32 -9.79 7.72 -1.70
C THR A 32 -10.81 8.80 -1.34
N GLN A 33 -11.70 8.50 -0.41
CA GLN A 33 -12.73 9.44 0.08
C GLN A 33 -12.13 10.63 0.85
N LEU A 34 -10.89 10.52 1.35
CA LEU A 34 -10.15 11.64 1.96
C LEU A 34 -9.61 12.62 0.92
N GLY A 35 -9.61 12.25 -0.36
CA GLY A 35 -9.30 13.11 -1.49
C GLY A 35 -7.85 13.02 -2.00
N ILE A 36 -7.63 13.53 -3.20
CA ILE A 36 -6.33 13.54 -3.88
C ILE A 36 -5.22 14.22 -3.07
N PRO A 37 -5.44 15.38 -2.40
CA PRO A 37 -4.38 15.99 -1.59
C PRO A 37 -3.91 15.08 -0.44
N PHE A 38 -4.83 14.30 0.15
CA PHE A 38 -4.48 13.28 1.15
C PHE A 38 -3.62 12.18 0.56
N LEU A 39 -4.05 11.58 -0.56
CA LEU A 39 -3.32 10.50 -1.24
C LEU A 39 -1.93 10.95 -1.70
N ARG A 40 -1.80 12.17 -2.26
CA ARG A 40 -0.49 12.75 -2.60
C ARG A 40 0.42 12.86 -1.38
N THR A 41 -0.10 13.33 -0.26
CA THR A 41 0.67 13.43 0.98
C THR A 41 1.11 12.05 1.47
N LEU A 42 0.22 11.06 1.44
CA LEU A 42 0.51 9.68 1.83
C LEU A 42 1.64 9.08 0.97
N TYR A 43 1.51 9.13 -0.36
CA TYR A 43 2.53 8.57 -1.25
C TYR A 43 3.84 9.34 -1.24
N PHE A 44 3.80 10.64 -1.00
CA PHE A 44 4.99 11.43 -0.76
C PHE A 44 5.75 10.94 0.48
N CYS A 45 5.06 10.61 1.57
CA CYS A 45 5.71 10.07 2.77
C CYS A 45 6.43 8.73 2.51
N TYR A 46 5.92 7.88 1.60
CA TYR A 46 6.64 6.66 1.20
C TYR A 46 7.95 6.93 0.48
N THR A 47 8.08 8.04 -0.24
CA THR A 47 9.33 8.41 -0.93
C THR A 47 10.30 9.18 -0.04
N GLU A 48 9.83 9.80 1.04
CA GLU A 48 10.70 10.50 2.01
C GLU A 48 11.31 9.56 3.07
N ASP A 49 10.71 8.39 3.27
CA ASP A 49 11.15 7.47 4.32
C ASP A 49 12.19 6.48 3.79
N SER A 50 13.36 6.41 4.43
CA SER A 50 14.49 5.58 4.01
C SER A 50 14.20 4.06 4.03
N GLU A 51 13.24 3.62 4.84
CA GLU A 51 12.84 2.21 4.95
C GLU A 51 11.55 1.89 4.18
N SER A 52 11.05 2.86 3.43
CA SER A 52 9.85 2.71 2.62
C SER A 52 10.13 3.07 1.17
N GLY A 53 9.19 2.77 0.27
CA GLY A 53 9.38 3.14 -1.13
C GLY A 53 8.18 2.78 -1.99
N ILE A 54 8.29 3.18 -3.24
CA ILE A 54 7.30 2.89 -4.28
C ILE A 54 7.99 2.23 -5.46
N ILE A 55 7.51 1.05 -5.87
CA ILE A 55 7.88 0.41 -7.13
C ILE A 55 6.83 0.80 -8.16
N VAL A 56 7.26 1.22 -9.34
CA VAL A 56 6.36 1.62 -10.43
C VAL A 56 6.57 0.76 -11.67
N ALA A 57 5.48 0.52 -12.40
CA ALA A 57 5.48 0.00 -13.75
C ALA A 57 5.19 1.16 -14.71
N GLU A 58 6.14 1.48 -15.58
CA GLU A 58 6.05 2.58 -16.54
C GLU A 58 6.07 2.09 -17.98
N ASP A 59 5.31 2.75 -18.84
CA ASP A 59 5.40 2.65 -20.29
C ASP A 59 5.35 4.06 -20.87
N SER A 60 6.37 4.43 -21.66
CA SER A 60 6.48 5.76 -22.27
C SER A 60 6.25 6.91 -21.25
N ASP A 61 6.94 6.86 -20.12
CA ASP A 61 6.84 7.80 -18.98
C ASP A 61 5.47 7.86 -18.27
N GLN A 62 4.53 6.99 -18.63
CA GLN A 62 3.25 6.86 -17.94
C GLN A 62 3.26 5.73 -16.93
N ILE A 63 2.91 6.01 -15.68
CA ILE A 63 2.74 4.99 -14.64
C ILE A 63 1.46 4.19 -14.94
N LYS A 64 1.62 2.87 -15.08
CA LYS A 64 0.55 1.90 -15.36
C LYS A 64 0.23 1.02 -14.15
N GLY A 65 1.05 1.07 -13.13
CA GLY A 65 0.83 0.38 -11.85
C GLY A 65 1.92 0.73 -10.86
N PHE A 66 1.68 0.44 -9.59
CA PHE A 66 2.64 0.65 -8.52
C PHE A 66 2.44 -0.30 -7.34
N ILE A 67 3.48 -0.45 -6.53
CA ILE A 67 3.45 -0.98 -5.16
C ILE A 67 4.01 0.08 -4.23
N ALA A 68 3.34 0.34 -3.10
CA ALA A 68 3.90 1.04 -1.95
C ALA A 68 4.24 0.02 -0.87
N TYR A 69 5.45 0.10 -0.32
CA TYR A 69 5.97 -0.84 0.68
C TYR A 69 6.73 -0.15 1.79
N SER A 70 6.86 -0.82 2.94
CA SER A 70 7.72 -0.39 4.04
C SER A 70 8.41 -1.58 4.68
N LYS A 71 9.70 -1.43 4.98
CA LYS A 71 10.54 -2.39 5.69
C LYS A 71 10.38 -2.28 7.22
N ASP A 72 9.85 -1.15 7.69
CA ASP A 72 9.51 -0.90 9.09
C ASP A 72 8.20 -0.12 9.15
N TYR A 73 7.09 -0.84 8.95
CA TYR A 73 5.76 -0.26 8.84
C TYR A 73 5.30 0.46 10.13
N PRO A 74 5.54 -0.06 11.35
CA PRO A 74 5.23 0.66 12.57
C PRO A 74 6.00 1.99 12.71
N ARG A 75 7.30 1.99 12.38
CA ARG A 75 8.13 3.21 12.39
C ARG A 75 7.62 4.22 11.35
N PHE A 76 7.32 3.75 10.12
CA PHE A 76 6.77 4.57 9.06
C PHE A 76 5.50 5.30 9.50
N TYR A 77 4.53 4.59 10.10
CA TYR A 77 3.31 5.19 10.60
C TYR A 77 3.54 6.21 11.73
N ASN A 78 4.44 5.91 12.66
CA ASN A 78 4.81 6.84 13.72
C ASN A 78 5.42 8.13 13.17
N GLN A 79 6.29 8.02 12.17
CA GLN A 79 6.88 9.19 11.52
C GLN A 79 5.86 9.98 10.70
N LEU A 80 4.97 9.30 9.97
CA LEU A 80 3.90 9.88 9.21
C LEU A 80 3.01 10.76 10.10
N ILE A 81 2.62 10.25 11.28
CA ILE A 81 1.84 11.03 12.25
C ILE A 81 2.66 12.21 12.79
N LYS A 82 3.88 11.95 13.29
CA LYS A 82 4.69 12.99 13.93
C LYS A 82 5.05 14.14 12.99
N LYS A 83 5.38 13.85 11.74
CA LYS A 83 5.85 14.86 10.77
C LYS A 83 4.73 15.52 9.97
N HIS A 84 3.65 14.78 9.67
CA HIS A 84 2.68 15.22 8.68
C HIS A 84 1.23 15.30 9.18
N LEU A 85 0.98 15.11 10.50
CA LEU A 85 -0.39 15.13 11.07
C LEU A 85 -1.18 16.38 10.67
N LEU A 86 -0.59 17.57 10.80
CA LEU A 86 -1.27 18.84 10.46
C LEU A 86 -1.60 18.89 8.95
N ARG A 87 -0.69 18.39 8.09
CA ARG A 87 -0.91 18.35 6.66
C ARG A 87 -2.04 17.38 6.30
N PHE A 88 -2.08 16.21 6.93
CA PHE A 88 -3.17 15.25 6.76
C PHE A 88 -4.51 15.83 7.25
N ALA A 89 -4.52 16.46 8.43
CA ALA A 89 -5.72 17.12 8.96
C ALA A 89 -6.25 18.18 7.99
N PHE A 90 -5.37 19.04 7.47
CA PHE A 90 -5.74 20.07 6.50
C PHE A 90 -6.27 19.47 5.19
N CYS A 91 -5.56 18.48 4.62
CA CYS A 91 -5.98 17.81 3.39
C CYS A 91 -7.31 17.06 3.53
N SER A 92 -7.64 16.58 4.76
CA SER A 92 -8.87 15.84 5.04
C SER A 92 -10.05 16.71 5.46
N LEU A 93 -9.85 18.01 5.64
CA LEU A 93 -10.87 18.90 6.22
C LEU A 93 -12.18 18.88 5.42
N GLY A 94 -12.10 18.94 4.11
CA GLY A 94 -13.28 18.87 3.24
C GLY A 94 -14.02 17.53 3.29
N ALA A 95 -13.30 16.41 3.47
CA ALA A 95 -13.89 15.10 3.66
C ALA A 95 -14.46 14.95 5.07
N ALA A 96 -13.77 15.51 6.08
CA ALA A 96 -14.18 15.52 7.48
C ALA A 96 -15.51 16.25 7.71
N ILE A 97 -15.71 17.36 7.02
CA ILE A 97 -16.98 18.13 7.09
C ILE A 97 -18.13 17.31 6.48
N ARG A 98 -17.89 16.62 5.36
CA ARG A 98 -18.92 15.81 4.69
C ARG A 98 -19.19 14.48 5.40
N HIS A 99 -18.17 13.88 6.00
CA HIS A 99 -18.23 12.56 6.63
C HIS A 99 -17.41 12.52 7.93
N PRO A 100 -17.94 13.04 9.07
CA PRO A 100 -17.20 13.10 10.35
C PRO A 100 -16.70 11.75 10.86
N SER A 101 -17.37 10.65 10.49
CA SER A 101 -16.95 9.27 10.82
C SER A 101 -15.57 8.90 10.25
N PHE A 102 -15.15 9.55 9.16
CA PHE A 102 -13.84 9.29 8.52
C PHE A 102 -12.67 9.71 9.42
N ILE A 103 -12.82 10.75 10.23
CA ILE A 103 -11.79 11.15 11.18
C ILE A 103 -11.55 10.05 12.22
N LYS A 104 -12.64 9.50 12.78
CA LYS A 104 -12.54 8.39 13.74
C LYS A 104 -11.86 7.16 13.11
N ARG A 105 -12.21 6.86 11.86
CA ARG A 105 -11.62 5.75 11.12
C ARG A 105 -10.13 5.99 10.81
N LEU A 106 -9.76 7.21 10.44
CA LEU A 106 -8.37 7.60 10.20
C LEU A 106 -7.52 7.49 11.47
N LEU A 107 -8.01 8.01 12.59
CA LEU A 107 -7.33 7.91 13.89
C LEU A 107 -7.18 6.46 14.34
N ARG A 108 -8.19 5.61 14.13
CA ARG A 108 -8.08 4.17 14.41
C ARG A 108 -7.08 3.48 13.50
N ALA A 109 -7.07 3.79 12.20
CA ALA A 109 -6.09 3.24 11.26
C ALA A 109 -4.66 3.59 11.69
N PHE A 110 -4.43 4.81 12.20
CA PHE A 110 -3.14 5.21 12.74
C PHE A 110 -2.78 4.48 14.06
N ASN A 111 -3.74 4.20 14.91
CA ASN A 111 -3.50 3.47 16.17
C ASN A 111 -3.30 1.96 15.94
N LYS A 112 -3.90 1.39 14.89
CA LYS A 112 -3.82 -0.06 14.59
C LYS A 112 -2.40 -0.54 14.34
N SER A 113 -1.51 0.31 13.87
CA SER A 113 -0.09 -0.04 13.66
C SER A 113 0.63 -0.47 14.95
N HIS A 114 0.06 -0.18 16.12
CA HIS A 114 0.59 -0.57 17.43
C HIS A 114 0.02 -1.89 17.99
N GLU A 115 -1.12 -2.39 17.45
CA GLU A 115 -1.85 -3.49 18.08
C GLU A 115 -1.28 -4.89 17.80
N VAL A 116 -0.50 -5.07 16.73
CA VAL A 116 0.10 -6.37 16.41
C VAL A 116 1.59 -6.21 16.22
N LYS A 117 2.35 -6.29 17.32
CA LYS A 117 3.80 -6.51 17.23
C LYS A 117 4.01 -7.90 16.61
N LYS A 118 4.43 -7.93 15.35
CA LYS A 118 4.95 -9.15 14.73
C LYS A 118 6.34 -9.39 15.31
N GLU A 119 6.61 -10.61 15.75
CA GLU A 119 7.88 -10.96 16.39
C GLU A 119 9.06 -10.95 15.41
N GLU A 120 8.78 -11.22 14.14
CA GLU A 120 9.78 -11.30 13.08
C GLU A 120 9.84 -10.02 12.26
N ALA A 121 11.02 -9.69 11.76
CA ALA A 121 11.19 -8.60 10.78
C ALA A 121 10.51 -8.98 9.46
N TYR A 122 9.72 -8.07 8.91
CA TYR A 122 8.96 -8.29 7.67
C TYR A 122 8.90 -7.01 6.83
N ILE A 123 8.62 -7.17 5.55
CA ILE A 123 8.29 -6.04 4.66
C ILE A 123 6.78 -6.00 4.46
N GLU A 124 6.17 -4.86 4.69
CA GLU A 124 4.75 -4.64 4.41
C GLU A 124 4.54 -4.20 2.97
N LEU A 125 3.76 -4.95 2.19
CA LEU A 125 3.16 -4.50 0.95
C LEU A 125 1.87 -3.76 1.30
N ALA A 126 1.97 -2.43 1.43
CA ALA A 126 0.88 -1.61 1.93
C ALA A 126 -0.19 -1.30 0.88
N SER A 127 0.19 -1.23 -0.39
CA SER A 127 -0.74 -1.01 -1.51
C SER A 127 -0.15 -1.56 -2.80
N ILE A 128 -0.97 -2.19 -3.62
CA ILE A 128 -0.67 -2.52 -5.01
C ILE A 128 -1.83 -2.08 -5.89
N CYS A 129 -1.51 -1.44 -6.99
CA CYS A 129 -2.48 -0.91 -7.92
C CYS A 129 -1.99 -1.06 -9.37
N VAL A 130 -2.89 -1.42 -10.27
CA VAL A 130 -2.68 -1.43 -11.72
C VAL A 130 -3.81 -0.63 -12.36
N ASP A 131 -3.50 0.14 -13.40
CA ASP A 131 -4.50 0.84 -14.19
C ASP A 131 -5.54 -0.18 -14.69
N PRO A 132 -6.84 0.01 -14.43
CA PRO A 132 -7.87 -0.91 -14.91
C PRO A 132 -7.82 -1.15 -16.42
N LYS A 133 -7.33 -0.19 -17.21
CA LYS A 133 -7.14 -0.33 -18.67
C LYS A 133 -5.99 -1.28 -19.06
N GLU A 134 -5.14 -1.61 -18.11
CA GLU A 134 -3.97 -2.48 -18.26
C GLU A 134 -4.16 -3.84 -17.58
N GLU A 135 -5.36 -4.14 -17.10
CA GLU A 135 -5.69 -5.40 -16.44
C GLU A 135 -5.42 -6.59 -17.38
N GLY A 136 -5.02 -7.72 -16.80
CA GLY A 136 -4.69 -8.95 -17.55
C GLY A 136 -3.32 -8.94 -18.25
N LYS A 137 -2.59 -7.83 -18.33
CA LYS A 137 -1.29 -7.73 -18.99
C LYS A 137 -0.08 -8.15 -18.12
N GLY A 138 -0.32 -8.72 -16.94
CA GLY A 138 0.73 -9.24 -16.04
C GLY A 138 1.50 -8.18 -15.27
N ILE A 139 1.09 -6.90 -15.29
CA ILE A 139 1.80 -5.81 -14.61
C ILE A 139 1.88 -6.05 -13.10
N GLY A 140 0.77 -6.46 -12.48
CA GLY A 140 0.76 -6.75 -11.04
C GLY A 140 1.75 -7.83 -10.63
N THR A 141 1.85 -8.93 -11.41
CA THR A 141 2.84 -9.99 -11.18
C THR A 141 4.26 -9.46 -11.28
N ARG A 142 4.58 -8.67 -12.32
CA ARG A 142 5.92 -8.08 -12.49
C ARG A 142 6.29 -7.11 -11.38
N LEU A 143 5.32 -6.37 -10.84
CA LEU A 143 5.52 -5.51 -9.66
C LEU A 143 5.86 -6.35 -8.42
N ILE A 144 5.11 -7.44 -8.18
CA ILE A 144 5.40 -8.38 -7.08
C ILE A 144 6.76 -9.05 -7.26
N ASP A 145 7.12 -9.49 -8.46
CA ASP A 145 8.42 -10.09 -8.74
C ASP A 145 9.57 -9.12 -8.44
N LYS A 146 9.40 -7.84 -8.80
CA LYS A 146 10.37 -6.80 -8.44
C LYS A 146 10.47 -6.62 -6.93
N MET A 147 9.34 -6.62 -6.20
CA MET A 147 9.34 -6.52 -4.74
C MET A 147 10.05 -7.71 -4.10
N LYS A 148 9.79 -8.94 -4.57
CA LYS A 148 10.50 -10.14 -4.12
C LYS A 148 12.00 -10.04 -4.38
N ALA A 149 12.40 -9.54 -5.56
CA ALA A 149 13.79 -9.42 -5.96
C ALA A 149 14.59 -8.38 -5.13
N ILE A 150 13.93 -7.35 -4.58
CA ILE A 150 14.58 -6.36 -3.72
C ILE A 150 14.50 -6.71 -2.22
N THR A 151 13.78 -7.78 -1.87
CA THR A 151 13.65 -8.23 -0.48
C THR A 151 14.82 -9.13 -0.11
N ASP A 152 15.57 -8.74 0.90
CA ASP A 152 16.59 -9.60 1.50
C ASP A 152 15.96 -10.56 2.53
N PHE A 153 15.68 -11.78 2.10
CA PHE A 153 15.09 -12.81 2.97
C PHE A 153 16.05 -13.40 4.01
N SER A 154 17.31 -12.94 4.06
CA SER A 154 18.19 -13.22 5.20
C SER A 154 17.90 -12.29 6.38
N VAL A 155 17.33 -11.11 6.12
CA VAL A 155 16.96 -10.10 7.11
C VAL A 155 15.47 -10.15 7.42
N TYR A 156 14.62 -10.26 6.38
CA TYR A 156 13.17 -10.25 6.50
C TYR A 156 12.59 -11.65 6.34
N ALA A 157 11.84 -12.11 7.33
CA ALA A 157 11.25 -13.45 7.33
C ALA A 157 10.21 -13.62 6.20
N TYR A 158 9.46 -12.57 5.87
CA TYR A 158 8.41 -12.61 4.85
C TYR A 158 8.03 -11.22 4.33
N ILE A 159 7.36 -11.20 3.18
CA ILE A 159 6.56 -10.06 2.72
C ILE A 159 5.14 -10.27 3.21
N ASN A 160 4.58 -9.28 3.91
CA ASN A 160 3.22 -9.30 4.43
C ASN A 160 2.29 -8.42 3.60
N LEU A 161 1.04 -8.78 3.49
CA LEU A 161 -0.04 -7.91 3.01
C LEU A 161 -1.37 -8.26 3.68
N GLU A 162 -2.27 -7.28 3.72
CA GLU A 162 -3.65 -7.47 4.17
C GLU A 162 -4.63 -7.01 3.10
N THR A 163 -5.71 -7.77 2.89
CA THR A 163 -6.75 -7.44 1.92
C THR A 163 -8.13 -7.91 2.42
N ASP A 164 -9.21 -7.39 1.82
CA ASP A 164 -10.56 -7.84 2.16
C ASP A 164 -10.74 -9.33 1.83
N ALA A 165 -11.37 -10.06 2.75
CA ALA A 165 -11.68 -11.47 2.58
C ALA A 165 -12.95 -11.69 1.76
N CYS A 166 -13.90 -10.73 1.80
CA CYS A 166 -15.19 -10.81 1.13
C CYS A 166 -15.22 -9.86 -0.07
N GLU A 167 -15.97 -10.24 -1.11
CA GLU A 167 -16.15 -9.44 -2.34
C GLU A 167 -14.85 -9.02 -3.04
N ASN A 168 -13.78 -9.79 -2.83
CA ASN A 168 -12.43 -9.48 -3.31
C ASN A 168 -11.71 -10.73 -3.84
N ASP A 169 -12.44 -11.64 -4.48
CA ASP A 169 -11.93 -12.92 -4.96
C ASP A 169 -10.80 -12.78 -5.95
N ALA A 170 -10.86 -11.79 -6.84
CA ALA A 170 -9.84 -11.55 -7.84
C ALA A 170 -8.48 -11.22 -7.19
N ALA A 171 -8.45 -10.33 -6.20
CA ALA A 171 -7.23 -9.99 -5.48
C ALA A 171 -6.72 -11.15 -4.61
N ASN A 172 -7.63 -11.87 -3.91
CA ASN A 172 -7.24 -13.05 -3.13
C ASN A 172 -6.59 -14.13 -4.02
N LYS A 173 -7.19 -14.47 -5.18
CA LYS A 173 -6.63 -15.39 -6.17
C LYS A 173 -5.31 -14.89 -6.75
N PHE A 174 -5.19 -13.59 -7.01
CA PHE A 174 -3.97 -12.97 -7.51
C PHE A 174 -2.80 -13.15 -6.54
N TYR A 175 -2.98 -12.93 -5.25
CA TYR A 175 -1.92 -13.13 -4.26
C TYR A 175 -1.52 -14.59 -4.16
N ILE A 176 -2.48 -15.53 -4.11
CA ILE A 176 -2.19 -16.98 -4.09
C ILE A 176 -1.40 -17.39 -5.33
N LYS A 177 -1.81 -16.94 -6.53
CA LYS A 177 -1.12 -17.20 -7.79
C LYS A 177 0.32 -16.67 -7.78
N ASN A 178 0.58 -15.57 -7.08
CA ASN A 178 1.91 -15.01 -6.92
C ASN A 178 2.68 -15.61 -5.71
N GLY A 179 2.26 -16.76 -5.18
CA GLY A 179 2.98 -17.52 -4.17
C GLY A 179 2.79 -17.07 -2.73
N PHE A 180 1.91 -16.12 -2.48
CA PHE A 180 1.53 -15.76 -1.12
C PHE A 180 0.65 -16.86 -0.50
N ARG A 181 0.82 -17.09 0.79
CA ARG A 181 0.03 -18.06 1.57
C ARG A 181 -0.84 -17.31 2.56
N LEU A 182 -2.09 -17.74 2.71
CA LEU A 182 -2.99 -17.22 3.74
C LEU A 182 -2.40 -17.57 5.12
N ASN A 183 -2.09 -16.55 5.92
CA ASN A 183 -1.61 -16.72 7.27
C ASN A 183 -2.77 -16.78 8.27
N ARG A 184 -3.71 -15.83 8.16
CA ARG A 184 -4.92 -15.78 8.99
C ARG A 184 -6.01 -14.96 8.33
N SER A 185 -7.26 -15.20 8.76
CA SER A 185 -8.39 -14.30 8.55
C SER A 185 -8.85 -13.74 9.89
N TYR A 186 -9.26 -12.49 9.91
CA TYR A 186 -9.72 -11.83 11.13
C TYR A 186 -10.79 -10.77 10.80
N VAL A 187 -11.48 -10.30 11.84
CA VAL A 187 -12.49 -9.24 11.72
C VAL A 187 -11.96 -7.98 12.38
N THR A 188 -11.99 -6.85 11.67
CA THR A 188 -11.61 -5.56 12.23
C THR A 188 -12.67 -5.05 13.21
N ALA A 189 -12.33 -4.05 14.02
CA ALA A 189 -13.27 -3.40 14.93
C ALA A 189 -14.49 -2.78 14.22
N GLU A 190 -14.36 -2.50 12.91
CA GLU A 190 -15.45 -2.01 12.05
C GLU A 190 -16.28 -3.14 11.41
N GLY A 191 -16.00 -4.41 11.74
CA GLY A 191 -16.72 -5.56 11.20
C GLY A 191 -16.25 -6.03 9.82
N ARG A 192 -15.16 -5.47 9.24
CA ARG A 192 -14.59 -5.93 7.97
C ARG A 192 -13.86 -7.25 8.17
N ARG A 193 -14.13 -8.21 7.29
CA ARG A 193 -13.35 -9.45 7.22
C ARG A 193 -12.10 -9.23 6.40
N MET A 194 -10.94 -9.51 6.96
CA MET A 194 -9.63 -9.32 6.35
C MET A 194 -8.89 -10.65 6.26
N ASN A 195 -8.13 -10.81 5.19
CA ASN A 195 -7.13 -11.86 5.02
C ASN A 195 -5.73 -11.26 5.11
N GLU A 196 -4.87 -11.86 5.92
CA GLU A 196 -3.44 -11.59 5.96
C GLU A 196 -2.72 -12.67 5.16
N TYR A 197 -1.94 -12.26 4.17
CA TYR A 197 -1.13 -13.14 3.34
C TYR A 197 0.35 -12.89 3.58
N ARG A 198 1.15 -13.97 3.52
CA ARG A 198 2.60 -13.90 3.64
C ARG A 198 3.28 -14.62 2.48
N TYR A 199 4.34 -14.02 1.97
CA TYR A 199 5.26 -14.66 1.04
C TYR A 199 6.60 -14.87 1.75
N TYR A 200 7.00 -16.10 1.88
CA TYR A 200 8.32 -16.50 2.39
C TYR A 200 9.24 -16.70 1.19
N GLY A 201 10.46 -16.17 1.25
CA GLY A 201 11.46 -16.43 0.20
C GLY A 201 11.66 -17.92 -0.04
N GLU A 202 12.08 -18.28 -1.25
CA GLU A 202 12.47 -19.66 -1.52
C GLU A 202 13.62 -20.03 -0.57
N LYS A 203 13.46 -21.10 0.21
CA LYS A 203 14.58 -21.64 1.00
C LYS A 203 15.63 -22.09 0.00
N ARG A 204 16.76 -21.38 -0.02
CA ARG A 204 17.96 -21.88 -0.70
C ARG A 204 18.53 -23.07 0.04
#